data_816f1546bbc50bed4ccb02123838092f
#
_entry.id   816f1546bbc50bed4ccb02123838092f
#
_cell.length_a   1.000
_cell.length_b   1.000
_cell.length_c   1.000
_cell.angle_alpha   90.00
_cell.angle_beta   90.00
_cell.angle_gamma   90.00
#
_symmetry.space_group_name_H-M   'P 1'
#
loop_
_entity.id
_entity.type
_entity.pdbx_description
1 polymer ?
#
loop_
_entity_poly.entity_id
_entity_poly.type
_entity_poly.pdbx_seq_one_letter_code
_entity_poly.pdbx_strand_id
1 'polypeptide(L)'
;MPDTIALLRRANLRFWMLTGDKYETAIQVGRACRLLSHESTGAVLLTIDGDDKEAVGAKIQEYLKDMREERYVMRGKSNEVGVIITGRPLAIALEHHLDAFGELGVQAHCVICCRVTPAQKASVVKLVKERNKMTLAIGDGGNDVAMIQEAHVGVGISVKEGMQ
;
A
#
# COMPACT_ATOMS: atom_id res chain seq x y z
N MET A 1 4.29 -10.88 -14.98
CA MET A 1 3.83 -9.94 -13.89
C MET A 1 5.00 -9.24 -13.17
N PRO A 2 5.98 -9.92 -12.53
CA PRO A 2 7.04 -9.22 -11.79
C PRO A 2 7.86 -8.23 -12.63
N ASP A 3 8.16 -8.58 -13.87
CA ASP A 3 8.94 -7.71 -14.77
C ASP A 3 8.15 -6.47 -15.22
N THR A 4 6.84 -6.61 -15.45
CA THR A 4 5.96 -5.48 -15.76
C THR A 4 5.89 -4.49 -14.60
N ILE A 5 5.74 -4.99 -13.36
CA ILE A 5 5.74 -4.15 -12.16
C ILE A 5 7.08 -3.43 -12.01
N ALA A 6 8.19 -4.13 -12.23
CA ALA A 6 9.52 -3.53 -12.16
C ALA A 6 9.71 -2.39 -13.19
N LEU A 7 9.21 -2.58 -14.43
CA LEU A 7 9.25 -1.54 -15.47
C LEU A 7 8.40 -0.31 -15.10
N LEU A 8 7.18 -0.54 -14.60
CA LEU A 8 6.28 0.54 -14.19
C LEU A 8 6.85 1.31 -12.98
N ARG A 9 7.49 0.61 -12.02
CA ARG A 9 8.20 1.27 -10.92
C ARG A 9 9.35 2.15 -11.41
N ARG A 10 10.10 1.69 -12.42
CA ARG A 10 11.14 2.52 -13.08
C ARG A 10 10.56 3.75 -13.78
N ALA A 11 9.31 3.67 -14.25
CA ALA A 11 8.55 4.82 -14.76
C ALA A 11 7.94 5.69 -13.65
N ASN A 12 8.38 5.50 -12.39
CA ASN A 12 7.94 6.24 -11.20
C ASN A 12 6.45 6.04 -10.83
N LEU A 13 5.83 4.94 -11.25
CA LEU A 13 4.52 4.56 -10.74
C LEU A 13 4.64 3.98 -9.33
N ARG A 14 3.74 4.40 -8.45
CA ARG A 14 3.63 3.89 -7.08
C ARG A 14 2.61 2.77 -7.04
N PHE A 15 2.91 1.74 -6.27
CA PHE A 15 2.05 0.57 -6.16
C PHE A 15 1.45 0.44 -4.76
N TRP A 16 0.15 0.21 -4.73
CA TRP A 16 -0.59 -0.11 -3.52
C TRP A 16 -1.21 -1.50 -3.69
N MET A 17 -0.87 -2.43 -2.83
CA MET A 17 -1.49 -3.76 -2.81
C MET A 17 -2.53 -3.80 -1.71
N LEU A 18 -3.79 -4.01 -2.09
CA LEU A 18 -4.94 -4.04 -1.19
C LEU A 18 -5.52 -5.45 -1.19
N THR A 19 -5.27 -6.23 -0.13
CA THR A 19 -5.64 -7.64 -0.08
C THR A 19 -6.36 -8.02 1.21
N GLY A 20 -7.28 -8.98 1.12
CA GLY A 20 -7.87 -9.63 2.29
C GLY A 20 -6.97 -10.64 2.98
N ASP A 21 -5.82 -10.98 2.37
CA ASP A 21 -4.89 -11.97 2.88
C ASP A 21 -4.25 -11.57 4.21
N LYS A 22 -3.67 -12.58 4.89
CA LYS A 22 -2.89 -12.39 6.11
C LYS A 22 -1.57 -11.68 5.80
N TYR A 23 -1.01 -11.06 6.85
CA TYR A 23 0.25 -10.31 6.81
C TYR A 23 1.39 -11.09 6.13
N GLU A 24 1.61 -12.33 6.53
CA GLU A 24 2.70 -13.17 6.02
C GLU A 24 2.53 -13.46 4.53
N THR A 25 1.30 -13.77 4.11
CA THR A 25 0.97 -14.01 2.70
C THR A 25 1.16 -12.74 1.87
N ALA A 26 0.68 -11.60 2.37
CA ALA A 26 0.81 -10.32 1.70
C ALA A 26 2.29 -9.93 1.46
N ILE A 27 3.16 -10.15 2.46
CA ILE A 27 4.61 -9.93 2.30
C ILE A 27 5.21 -10.87 1.25
N GLN A 28 4.87 -12.16 1.29
CA GLN A 28 5.38 -13.12 0.32
C GLN A 28 4.97 -12.77 -1.12
N VAL A 29 3.69 -12.41 -1.32
CA VAL A 29 3.19 -11.95 -2.62
C VAL A 29 3.89 -10.64 -3.04
N GLY A 30 4.02 -9.68 -2.14
CA GLY A 30 4.71 -8.42 -2.41
C GLY A 30 6.17 -8.62 -2.86
N ARG A 31 6.88 -9.56 -2.24
CA ARG A 31 8.24 -9.96 -2.64
C ARG A 31 8.26 -10.69 -3.98
N ALA A 32 7.38 -11.67 -4.17
CA ALA A 32 7.27 -12.44 -5.41
C ALA A 32 6.92 -11.53 -6.62
N CYS A 33 6.11 -10.51 -6.41
CA CYS A 33 5.76 -9.52 -7.42
C CYS A 33 6.79 -8.39 -7.58
N ARG A 34 7.89 -8.39 -6.83
CA ARG A 34 8.90 -7.32 -6.81
C ARG A 34 8.35 -5.94 -6.41
N LEU A 35 7.27 -5.91 -5.63
CA LEU A 35 6.77 -4.70 -4.99
C LEU A 35 7.66 -4.32 -3.81
N LEU A 36 8.12 -5.32 -3.06
CA LEU A 36 9.09 -5.18 -1.99
C LEU A 36 10.44 -5.69 -2.49
N SER A 37 11.44 -4.86 -2.43
CA SER A 37 12.82 -5.27 -2.65
C SER A 37 13.31 -6.15 -1.49
N HIS A 38 14.30 -6.99 -1.75
CA HIS A 38 14.90 -7.85 -0.72
C HIS A 38 15.61 -6.99 0.34
N GLU A 39 15.55 -7.41 1.60
CA GLU A 39 16.27 -6.73 2.69
C GLU A 39 17.77 -6.65 2.43
N SER A 40 18.33 -7.61 1.68
CA SER A 40 19.73 -7.59 1.23
C SER A 40 20.09 -6.38 0.34
N THR A 41 19.10 -5.72 -0.27
CA THR A 41 19.30 -4.49 -1.05
C THR A 41 19.20 -3.22 -0.21
N GLY A 42 18.99 -3.36 1.10
CA GLY A 42 18.83 -2.23 2.02
C GLY A 42 17.43 -1.63 2.03
N ALA A 43 16.44 -2.23 1.36
CA ALA A 43 15.06 -1.78 1.39
C ALA A 43 14.50 -1.79 2.82
N VAL A 44 13.70 -0.78 3.15
CA VAL A 44 13.09 -0.61 4.47
C VAL A 44 11.61 -0.93 4.40
N LEU A 45 11.14 -1.81 5.28
CA LEU A 45 9.72 -2.09 5.45
C LEU A 45 9.24 -1.50 6.78
N LEU A 46 8.33 -0.53 6.70
CA LEU A 46 7.73 0.13 7.84
C LEU A 46 6.38 -0.51 8.15
N THR A 47 6.25 -1.10 9.33
CA THR A 47 4.99 -1.71 9.76
C THR A 47 4.23 -0.75 10.65
N ILE A 48 3.01 -0.39 10.25
CA ILE A 48 2.08 0.38 11.08
C ILE A 48 1.20 -0.62 11.81
N ASP A 49 1.43 -0.73 13.10
CA ASP A 49 0.67 -1.54 14.06
C ASP A 49 0.15 -0.64 15.18
N GLY A 50 -0.75 -1.17 16.00
CA GLY A 50 -1.36 -0.47 17.12
C GLY A 50 -2.86 -0.74 17.20
N ASP A 51 -3.39 -0.66 18.41
CA ASP A 51 -4.79 -0.97 18.71
C ASP A 51 -5.62 0.28 19.00
N ASP A 52 -4.99 1.42 19.12
CA ASP A 52 -5.61 2.72 19.42
C ASP A 52 -5.07 3.83 18.50
N LYS A 53 -5.76 4.98 18.53
CA LYS A 53 -5.43 6.11 17.66
C LYS A 53 -4.09 6.76 18.00
N GLU A 54 -3.70 6.75 19.26
CA GLU A 54 -2.45 7.34 19.74
C GLU A 54 -1.26 6.53 19.22
N ALA A 55 -1.30 5.21 19.36
CA ALA A 55 -0.24 4.31 18.90
C ALA A 55 -0.07 4.36 17.37
N VAL A 56 -1.18 4.28 16.62
CA VAL A 56 -1.16 4.36 15.15
C VAL A 56 -0.66 5.73 14.69
N GLY A 57 -1.15 6.81 15.31
CA GLY A 57 -0.73 8.17 14.98
C GLY A 57 0.75 8.41 15.26
N ALA A 58 1.26 7.95 16.40
CA ALA A 58 2.68 8.06 16.76
C ALA A 58 3.59 7.37 15.75
N LYS A 59 3.23 6.14 15.32
CA LYS A 59 3.97 5.39 14.28
C LYS A 59 4.00 6.14 12.95
N ILE A 60 2.86 6.65 12.49
CA ILE A 60 2.79 7.41 11.24
C ILE A 60 3.67 8.65 11.30
N GLN A 61 3.63 9.40 12.41
CA GLN A 61 4.41 10.61 12.57
C GLN A 61 5.92 10.31 12.68
N GLU A 62 6.31 9.24 13.38
CA GLU A 62 7.68 8.78 13.46
C GLU A 62 8.23 8.48 12.05
N TYR A 63 7.49 7.71 11.25
CA TYR A 63 7.91 7.34 9.89
C TYR A 63 7.95 8.53 8.94
N LEU A 64 7.00 9.46 9.03
CA LEU A 64 7.04 10.71 8.26
C LEU A 64 8.28 11.54 8.60
N LYS A 65 8.60 11.65 9.88
CA LYS A 65 9.81 12.37 10.33
C LYS A 65 11.08 11.70 9.79
N ASP A 66 11.17 10.36 9.91
CA ASP A 66 12.31 9.61 9.43
C ASP A 66 12.51 9.72 7.92
N MET A 67 11.41 9.77 7.15
CA MET A 67 11.47 9.98 5.71
C MET A 67 11.91 11.40 5.34
N ARG A 68 11.41 12.42 6.02
CA ARG A 68 11.80 13.82 5.80
C ARG A 68 13.26 14.07 6.14
N GLU A 69 13.79 13.43 7.18
CA GLU A 69 15.18 13.56 7.62
C GLU A 69 16.12 12.60 6.86
N GLU A 70 15.63 11.87 5.85
CA GLU A 70 16.39 10.88 5.07
C GLU A 70 17.17 9.87 5.93
N ARG A 71 16.67 9.57 7.13
CA ARG A 71 17.37 8.74 8.13
C ARG A 71 17.69 7.34 7.61
N TYR A 72 16.91 6.82 6.68
CA TYR A 72 17.15 5.50 6.09
C TYR A 72 18.37 5.51 5.18
N VAL A 73 18.57 6.60 4.42
CA VAL A 73 19.75 6.79 3.56
C VAL A 73 21.01 6.97 4.37
N MET A 74 20.95 7.80 5.42
CA MET A 74 22.08 8.07 6.31
C MET A 74 22.58 6.81 7.03
N ARG A 75 21.71 5.80 7.20
CA ARG A 75 22.07 4.51 7.80
C ARG A 75 22.58 3.48 6.76
N GLY A 76 22.90 3.91 5.54
CA GLY A 76 23.36 3.02 4.47
C GLY A 76 22.29 2.10 3.92
N LYS A 77 21.01 2.41 4.16
CA LYS A 77 19.87 1.69 3.60
C LYS A 77 19.46 2.31 2.27
N SER A 78 18.78 1.52 1.45
CA SER A 78 18.19 2.00 0.20
C SER A 78 17.11 3.05 0.46
N ASN A 79 16.93 3.98 -0.48
CA ASN A 79 15.78 4.89 -0.49
C ASN A 79 14.44 4.17 -0.68
N GLU A 80 14.44 2.86 -0.93
CA GLU A 80 13.21 2.11 -1.13
C GLU A 80 12.52 1.82 0.21
N VAL A 81 11.46 2.57 0.46
CA VAL A 81 10.62 2.42 1.65
C VAL A 81 9.28 1.81 1.25
N GLY A 82 8.98 0.65 1.81
CA GLY A 82 7.65 0.03 1.77
C GLY A 82 6.91 0.26 3.09
N VAL A 83 5.61 0.49 3.01
CA VAL A 83 4.74 0.59 4.19
C VAL A 83 3.78 -0.59 4.19
N ILE A 84 3.61 -1.23 5.34
CA ILE A 84 2.59 -2.28 5.52
C ILE A 84 1.69 -1.93 6.69
N ILE A 85 0.38 -2.13 6.50
CA ILE A 85 -0.66 -1.86 7.50
C ILE A 85 -1.75 -2.93 7.42
N THR A 86 -2.27 -3.36 8.57
CA THR A 86 -3.37 -4.33 8.64
C THR A 86 -4.72 -3.64 8.81
N GLY A 87 -5.82 -4.37 8.57
CA GLY A 87 -7.16 -3.81 8.51
C GLY A 87 -7.59 -2.95 9.71
N ARG A 88 -7.25 -3.34 10.95
CA ARG A 88 -7.64 -2.57 12.15
C ARG A 88 -6.84 -1.26 12.29
N PRO A 89 -5.50 -1.26 12.28
CA PRO A 89 -4.73 -0.01 12.22
C PRO A 89 -5.09 0.86 11.01
N LEU A 90 -5.41 0.26 9.86
CA LEU A 90 -5.86 1.01 8.68
C LEU A 90 -7.19 1.72 8.93
N ALA A 91 -8.16 1.08 9.59
CA ALA A 91 -9.42 1.74 9.96
C ALA A 91 -9.15 2.97 10.83
N ILE A 92 -8.30 2.83 11.84
CA ILE A 92 -7.89 3.93 12.74
C ILE A 92 -7.18 5.04 11.94
N ALA A 93 -6.26 4.69 11.05
CA ALA A 93 -5.54 5.65 10.22
C ALA A 93 -6.48 6.43 9.29
N LEU A 94 -7.44 5.76 8.67
CA LEU A 94 -8.43 6.38 7.77
C LEU A 94 -9.42 7.28 8.52
N GLU A 95 -9.74 6.97 9.78
CA GLU A 95 -10.69 7.74 10.58
C GLU A 95 -10.04 8.93 11.29
N HIS A 96 -8.85 8.76 11.86
CA HIS A 96 -8.23 9.73 12.76
C HIS A 96 -6.94 10.37 12.24
N HIS A 97 -6.28 9.76 11.25
CA HIS A 97 -4.96 10.19 10.74
C HIS A 97 -4.90 10.24 9.22
N LEU A 98 -6.02 10.55 8.57
CA LEU A 98 -6.21 10.47 7.12
C LEU A 98 -5.11 11.22 6.33
N ASP A 99 -4.82 12.46 6.73
CA ASP A 99 -3.84 13.30 6.03
C ASP A 99 -2.41 12.78 6.22
N ALA A 100 -2.04 12.44 7.44
CA ALA A 100 -0.70 11.94 7.74
C ALA A 100 -0.44 10.58 7.09
N PHE A 101 -1.42 9.66 7.15
CA PHE A 101 -1.31 8.36 6.49
C PHE A 101 -1.22 8.49 4.96
N GLY A 102 -2.03 9.37 4.38
CA GLY A 102 -1.97 9.61 2.95
C GLY A 102 -0.66 10.28 2.51
N GLU A 103 -0.10 11.20 3.29
CA GLU A 103 1.21 11.79 3.03
C GLU A 103 2.31 10.70 3.07
N LEU A 104 2.32 9.86 4.10
CA LEU A 104 3.25 8.74 4.22
C LEU A 104 3.13 7.79 3.02
N GLY A 105 1.91 7.41 2.65
CA GLY A 105 1.66 6.47 1.59
C GLY A 105 2.07 6.97 0.21
N VAL A 106 1.88 8.25 -0.11
CA VAL A 106 2.33 8.80 -1.41
C VAL A 106 3.84 9.04 -1.48
N GLN A 107 4.51 9.16 -0.34
CA GLN A 107 5.97 9.22 -0.28
C GLN A 107 6.61 7.84 -0.37
N ALA A 108 5.95 6.81 0.14
CA ALA A 108 6.43 5.43 0.10
C ALA A 108 6.55 4.92 -1.35
N HIS A 109 7.48 4.00 -1.59
CA HIS A 109 7.65 3.35 -2.90
C HIS A 109 6.55 2.33 -3.18
N CYS A 110 6.09 1.66 -2.13
CA CYS A 110 4.90 0.81 -2.18
C CYS A 110 4.18 0.81 -0.83
N VAL A 111 2.88 0.53 -0.87
CA VAL A 111 2.06 0.35 0.33
C VAL A 111 1.34 -1.00 0.22
N ILE A 112 1.36 -1.76 1.29
CA ILE A 112 0.65 -3.03 1.39
C ILE A 112 -0.40 -2.91 2.51
N CYS A 113 -1.67 -2.96 2.12
CA CYS A 113 -2.78 -3.05 3.05
C CYS A 113 -3.31 -4.49 3.05
N CYS A 114 -3.14 -5.20 4.16
CA CYS A 114 -3.57 -6.59 4.29
C CYS A 114 -4.71 -6.75 5.30
N ARG A 115 -5.48 -7.85 5.20
CA ARG A 115 -6.70 -8.07 5.98
C ARG A 115 -7.72 -6.92 5.85
N VAL A 116 -7.83 -6.35 4.66
CA VAL A 116 -8.71 -5.21 4.41
C VAL A 116 -10.05 -5.65 3.85
N THR A 117 -11.09 -4.92 4.21
CA THR A 117 -12.45 -5.09 3.69
C THR A 117 -12.62 -4.39 2.34
N PRO A 118 -13.65 -4.74 1.55
CA PRO A 118 -13.99 -4.03 0.30
C PRO A 118 -14.17 -2.52 0.50
N ALA A 119 -14.82 -2.10 1.58
CA ALA A 119 -15.01 -0.69 1.91
C ALA A 119 -13.69 0.03 2.18
N GLN A 120 -12.77 -0.61 2.92
CA GLN A 120 -11.44 -0.06 3.17
C GLN A 120 -10.62 0.07 1.89
N LYS A 121 -10.72 -0.89 0.95
CA LYS A 121 -10.07 -0.79 -0.36
C LYS A 121 -10.52 0.46 -1.12
N ALA A 122 -11.82 0.71 -1.19
CA ALA A 122 -12.37 1.92 -1.81
C ALA A 122 -11.92 3.20 -1.10
N SER A 123 -11.93 3.22 0.24
CA SER A 123 -11.47 4.37 1.04
C SER A 123 -10.00 4.70 0.79
N VAL A 124 -9.14 3.69 0.63
CA VAL A 124 -7.72 3.90 0.30
C VAL A 124 -7.55 4.51 -1.09
N VAL A 125 -8.30 4.04 -2.09
CA VAL A 125 -8.25 4.63 -3.44
C VAL A 125 -8.72 6.07 -3.41
N LYS A 126 -9.81 6.37 -2.71
CA LYS A 126 -10.32 7.72 -2.50
C LYS A 126 -9.28 8.63 -1.85
N LEU A 127 -8.62 8.15 -0.79
CA LEU A 127 -7.55 8.86 -0.09
C LEU A 127 -6.43 9.32 -1.03
N VAL A 128 -5.98 8.44 -1.92
CA VAL A 128 -4.90 8.74 -2.89
C VAL A 128 -5.39 9.70 -3.97
N LYS A 129 -6.61 9.53 -4.44
CA LYS A 129 -7.28 10.36 -5.44
C LYS A 129 -7.45 11.79 -4.95
N GLU A 130 -7.89 12.00 -3.71
CA GLU A 130 -8.05 13.32 -3.08
C GLU A 130 -6.72 14.08 -2.92
N ARG A 131 -5.59 13.41 -3.06
CA ARG A 131 -4.24 14.02 -3.10
C ARG A 131 -3.78 14.39 -4.51
N ASN A 132 -4.71 14.55 -5.44
CA ASN A 132 -4.44 14.89 -6.84
C ASN A 132 -3.49 13.90 -7.54
N LYS A 133 -3.58 12.61 -7.17
CA LYS A 133 -2.86 11.53 -7.85
C LYS A 133 -3.79 10.78 -8.78
N MET A 134 -3.34 10.57 -10.01
CA MET A 134 -4.03 9.70 -10.95
C MET A 134 -3.98 8.26 -10.43
N THR A 135 -5.14 7.64 -10.33
CA THR A 135 -5.28 6.28 -9.77
C THR A 135 -5.78 5.31 -10.81
N LEU A 136 -5.13 4.16 -10.89
CA LEU A 136 -5.56 2.97 -11.61
C LEU A 136 -5.82 1.86 -10.59
N ALA A 137 -7.02 1.29 -10.58
CA ALA A 137 -7.34 0.11 -9.77
C ALA A 137 -7.58 -1.11 -10.65
N ILE A 138 -6.99 -2.24 -10.24
CA ILE A 138 -7.13 -3.52 -10.91
C ILE A 138 -7.62 -4.54 -9.89
N GLY A 139 -8.67 -5.27 -10.22
CA GLY A 139 -9.22 -6.31 -9.36
C GLY A 139 -9.89 -7.43 -10.15
N ASP A 140 -10.05 -8.61 -9.54
CA ASP A 140 -10.58 -9.81 -10.18
C ASP A 140 -11.82 -10.38 -9.47
N GLY A 141 -12.23 -9.78 -8.36
CA GLY A 141 -13.35 -10.28 -7.56
C GLY A 141 -14.44 -9.25 -7.28
N GLY A 142 -15.60 -9.76 -6.85
CA GLY A 142 -16.71 -8.92 -6.39
C GLY A 142 -16.35 -8.00 -5.23
N ASN A 143 -15.32 -8.38 -4.46
CA ASN A 143 -14.78 -7.59 -3.36
C ASN A 143 -13.99 -6.34 -3.83
N ASP A 144 -13.69 -6.23 -5.12
CA ASP A 144 -12.91 -5.13 -5.70
C ASP A 144 -13.77 -4.10 -6.44
N VAL A 145 -15.07 -4.38 -6.64
CA VAL A 145 -15.98 -3.53 -7.43
C VAL A 145 -15.97 -2.09 -6.93
N ALA A 146 -16.14 -1.86 -5.62
CA ALA A 146 -16.16 -0.51 -5.06
C ALA A 146 -14.82 0.21 -5.23
N MET A 147 -13.70 -0.51 -5.09
CA MET A 147 -12.36 0.00 -5.31
C MET A 147 -12.13 0.41 -6.78
N ILE A 148 -12.55 -0.45 -7.71
CA ILE A 148 -12.45 -0.23 -9.15
C ILE A 148 -13.27 0.99 -9.58
N GLN A 149 -14.49 1.13 -9.06
CA GLN A 149 -15.38 2.25 -9.35
C GLN A 149 -14.88 3.58 -8.78
N GLU A 150 -14.18 3.55 -7.64
CA GLU A 150 -13.62 4.76 -7.02
C GLU A 150 -12.43 5.33 -7.80
N ALA A 151 -11.65 4.53 -8.49
CA ALA A 151 -10.44 4.95 -9.19
C ALA A 151 -10.75 5.83 -10.42
N HIS A 152 -9.76 6.59 -10.90
CA HIS A 152 -9.89 7.31 -12.17
C HIS A 152 -9.96 6.34 -13.36
N VAL A 153 -9.19 5.24 -13.30
CA VAL A 153 -9.23 4.14 -14.26
C VAL A 153 -9.42 2.84 -13.50
N GLY A 154 -10.49 2.13 -13.78
CA GLY A 154 -10.82 0.84 -13.16
C GLY A 154 -10.70 -0.29 -14.18
N VAL A 155 -10.01 -1.38 -13.81
CA VAL A 155 -9.85 -2.58 -14.63
C VAL A 155 -10.34 -3.79 -13.86
N GLY A 156 -11.40 -4.41 -14.33
CA GLY A 156 -11.89 -5.70 -13.84
C GLY A 156 -11.28 -6.83 -14.65
N ILE A 157 -10.67 -7.82 -13.99
CA ILE A 157 -10.20 -9.04 -14.63
C ILE A 157 -11.29 -10.09 -14.51
N SER A 158 -11.88 -10.49 -15.63
CA SER A 158 -12.83 -11.61 -15.65
C SER A 158 -12.07 -12.92 -15.73
N VAL A 159 -12.08 -13.69 -14.65
CA VAL A 159 -11.64 -15.08 -14.70
C VAL A 159 -12.83 -15.89 -15.25
N LYS A 160 -12.72 -16.42 -16.45
CA LYS A 160 -13.62 -17.47 -16.90
C LYS A 160 -13.37 -18.70 -16.04
N GLU A 161 -14.14 -18.87 -14.98
CA GLU A 161 -14.26 -20.17 -14.34
C GLU A 161 -14.79 -21.12 -15.42
N GLY A 162 -14.01 -22.15 -15.75
CA GLY A 162 -14.42 -23.15 -16.72
C GLY A 162 -15.75 -23.74 -16.30
N MET A 163 -16.71 -23.70 -17.20
CA MET A 163 -17.92 -24.50 -17.08
C MET A 163 -17.48 -25.97 -17.04
N GLN A 164 -17.59 -26.59 -15.86
CA GLN A 164 -17.71 -28.03 -15.74
C GLN A 164 -19.18 -28.41 -15.80
#